data_2c89b366a0a731c0c8d65a02129a8189
#
_entry.id   2c89b366a0a731c0c8d65a02129a8189
#
_cell.length_a   1.000
_cell.length_b   1.000
_cell.length_c   1.000
_cell.angle_alpha   90.00
_cell.angle_beta   90.00
_cell.angle_gamma   90.00
#
_symmetry.space_group_name_H-M   'P 1'
#
loop_
_entity.id
_entity.type
_entity.pdbx_description
1 polymer ?
#
loop_
_entity_poly.entity_id
_entity_poly.type
_entity_poly.pdbx_seq_one_letter_code
_entity_poly.pdbx_strand_id
1 'polypeptide(L)'
;MFNKEFLKTLTVLYVEDDENIRSSLSNILKKVFLEVIICTDGNEGIAQFTQYTQEKNNSIDLVISDINMPNKNGIEMVKEIREINQEIPIIFTTAHGESDYLMESIKLKVAYYALKPINTSELLDNISNFCMIEKNKLLLEEQAKQISQYMDIINDITSIFKVNTEGYIIEANELLCELSQYSHEELLGMHIDTILHKDTILKTFADTLALIDSNDSFKGKLKFSSKLGNTFYMNSTIITLKNEYSSQIEGYVYICIDQTDDEIEKQQTMQRVRKSMIQQRTKESVLLKNTKNLENEIEKIKASSISSQDTKVILSSLAKEKQKVLTLNTQITHYEEQIVKLTKLKQKNDTEEKIKKLETMKKAQEYINEKEKFQSKIIDLQALVSKQEAKLKKM
;
A
#
# COMPACT_ATOMS: atom_id res chain seq x y z
N MET A 1 9.57 -23.35 -30.17
CA MET A 1 10.17 -22.24 -30.93
C MET A 1 10.68 -21.24 -29.89
N PHE A 2 12.00 -20.99 -29.83
CA PHE A 2 12.63 -20.16 -28.81
C PHE A 2 12.33 -18.65 -28.99
N ASN A 3 12.28 -17.92 -27.88
CA ASN A 3 12.07 -16.46 -27.89
C ASN A 3 13.41 -15.76 -28.15
N LYS A 4 13.67 -15.39 -29.40
CA LYS A 4 14.92 -14.76 -29.82
C LYS A 4 15.16 -13.39 -29.20
N GLU A 5 14.11 -12.61 -28.97
CA GLU A 5 14.24 -11.28 -28.34
C GLU A 5 14.65 -11.43 -26.88
N PHE A 6 14.09 -12.40 -26.18
CA PHE A 6 14.47 -12.71 -24.81
C PHE A 6 15.91 -13.20 -24.71
N LEU A 7 16.33 -14.15 -25.58
CA LEU A 7 17.71 -14.66 -25.58
C LEU A 7 18.76 -13.55 -25.83
N LYS A 8 18.43 -12.53 -26.60
CA LYS A 8 19.29 -11.36 -26.83
C LYS A 8 19.48 -10.47 -25.58
N THR A 9 18.80 -10.76 -24.49
CA THR A 9 19.02 -10.05 -23.22
C THR A 9 19.94 -10.81 -22.26
N LEU A 10 20.36 -12.04 -22.62
CA LEU A 10 21.10 -12.93 -21.74
C LEU A 10 22.60 -12.96 -22.09
N THR A 11 23.43 -13.00 -21.04
CA THR A 11 24.87 -13.24 -21.08
C THR A 11 25.15 -14.70 -20.74
N VAL A 12 25.88 -15.39 -21.58
CA VAL A 12 26.17 -16.85 -21.46
C VAL A 12 27.65 -17.09 -21.26
N LEU A 13 27.98 -17.89 -20.26
CA LEU A 13 29.30 -18.49 -20.13
C LEU A 13 29.28 -19.86 -20.85
N TYR A 14 30.10 -20.00 -21.88
CA TYR A 14 30.24 -21.25 -22.64
C TYR A 14 31.65 -21.83 -22.49
N VAL A 15 31.74 -23.06 -21.98
CA VAL A 15 32.99 -23.71 -21.68
C VAL A 15 33.06 -25.06 -22.45
N GLU A 16 34.09 -25.23 -23.29
CA GLU A 16 34.29 -26.40 -24.15
C GLU A 16 35.77 -26.50 -24.50
N ASP A 17 36.38 -27.61 -24.30
CA ASP A 17 37.82 -27.84 -24.60
C ASP A 17 38.10 -28.16 -26.06
N ASP A 18 37.17 -28.84 -26.77
CA ASP A 18 37.33 -29.15 -28.21
C ASP A 18 37.16 -27.88 -29.04
N GLU A 19 38.20 -27.50 -29.78
CA GLU A 19 38.22 -26.27 -30.59
C GLU A 19 37.17 -26.27 -31.72
N ASN A 20 36.88 -27.43 -32.32
CA ASN A 20 35.93 -27.54 -33.42
C ASN A 20 34.49 -27.37 -32.91
N ILE A 21 34.17 -28.04 -31.80
CA ILE A 21 32.87 -27.95 -31.15
C ILE A 21 32.69 -26.53 -30.62
N ARG A 22 33.67 -26.00 -29.93
CA ARG A 22 33.68 -24.65 -29.35
C ARG A 22 33.44 -23.58 -30.43
N SER A 23 34.18 -23.64 -31.54
CA SER A 23 34.04 -22.68 -32.65
C SER A 23 32.66 -22.78 -33.31
N SER A 24 32.19 -23.99 -33.56
CA SER A 24 30.89 -24.24 -34.22
C SER A 24 29.74 -23.70 -33.40
N LEU A 25 29.65 -24.08 -32.11
CA LEU A 25 28.54 -23.69 -31.24
C LEU A 25 28.63 -22.20 -30.87
N SER A 26 29.82 -21.68 -30.56
CA SER A 26 29.98 -20.26 -30.22
C SER A 26 29.54 -19.32 -31.34
N ASN A 27 29.75 -19.68 -32.61
CA ASN A 27 29.27 -18.90 -33.75
C ASN A 27 27.74 -18.78 -33.82
N ILE A 28 27.04 -19.81 -33.32
CA ILE A 28 25.57 -19.81 -33.26
C ILE A 28 25.12 -19.01 -32.03
N LEU A 29 25.69 -19.26 -30.86
CA LEU A 29 25.36 -18.58 -29.61
C LEU A 29 25.54 -17.06 -29.74
N LYS A 30 26.63 -16.58 -30.31
CA LYS A 30 26.91 -15.16 -30.56
C LYS A 30 25.85 -14.44 -31.41
N LYS A 31 25.11 -15.16 -32.25
CA LYS A 31 24.00 -14.58 -33.06
C LYS A 31 22.69 -14.45 -32.31
N VAL A 32 22.57 -15.17 -31.20
CA VAL A 32 21.31 -15.35 -30.47
C VAL A 32 21.34 -14.64 -29.12
N PHE A 33 22.46 -14.67 -28.41
CA PHE A 33 22.63 -14.06 -27.10
C PHE A 33 23.16 -12.63 -27.15
N LEU A 34 23.03 -11.90 -26.06
CA LEU A 34 23.61 -10.56 -25.90
C LEU A 34 25.13 -10.63 -25.91
N GLU A 35 25.68 -11.49 -25.07
CA GLU A 35 27.11 -11.72 -24.91
C GLU A 35 27.38 -13.19 -24.66
N VAL A 36 28.50 -13.67 -25.20
CA VAL A 36 28.97 -15.07 -24.99
C VAL A 36 30.42 -15.03 -24.57
N ILE A 37 30.66 -15.37 -23.31
CA ILE A 37 31.99 -15.53 -22.73
C ILE A 37 32.42 -16.96 -23.04
N ILE A 38 33.55 -17.11 -23.71
CA ILE A 38 34.02 -18.42 -24.18
C ILE A 38 35.27 -18.80 -23.41
N CYS A 39 35.27 -20.00 -22.83
CA CYS A 39 36.38 -20.55 -22.07
C CYS A 39 36.75 -21.95 -22.60
N THR A 40 38.00 -22.35 -22.36
CA THR A 40 38.59 -23.57 -22.87
C THR A 40 38.61 -24.69 -21.83
N ASP A 41 38.53 -24.40 -20.55
CA ASP A 41 38.46 -25.36 -19.45
C ASP A 41 37.73 -24.79 -18.23
N GLY A 42 37.51 -25.62 -17.21
CA GLY A 42 36.79 -25.24 -16.00
C GLY A 42 37.52 -24.20 -15.14
N ASN A 43 38.87 -24.11 -15.21
CA ASN A 43 39.60 -23.08 -14.46
C ASN A 43 39.38 -21.69 -15.05
N GLU A 44 39.43 -21.57 -16.37
CA GLU A 44 39.13 -20.33 -17.08
C GLU A 44 37.64 -19.95 -16.86
N GLY A 45 36.74 -20.95 -16.91
CA GLY A 45 35.33 -20.80 -16.69
C GLY A 45 35.00 -20.16 -15.32
N ILE A 46 35.53 -20.72 -14.22
CA ILE A 46 35.28 -20.16 -12.88
C ILE A 46 35.94 -18.79 -12.69
N ALA A 47 37.14 -18.57 -13.28
CA ALA A 47 37.80 -17.27 -13.21
C ALA A 47 36.96 -16.18 -13.87
N GLN A 48 36.46 -16.44 -15.08
CA GLN A 48 35.56 -15.52 -15.80
C GLN A 48 34.22 -15.30 -15.07
N PHE A 49 33.62 -16.38 -14.54
CA PHE A 49 32.39 -16.27 -13.74
C PHE A 49 32.58 -15.37 -12.52
N THR A 50 33.67 -15.56 -11.78
CA THR A 50 33.99 -14.79 -10.60
C THR A 50 34.24 -13.31 -10.94
N GLN A 51 35.00 -13.04 -12.00
CA GLN A 51 35.25 -11.68 -12.47
C GLN A 51 33.97 -10.93 -12.81
N TYR A 52 33.07 -11.54 -13.60
CA TYR A 52 31.79 -10.94 -13.97
C TYR A 52 30.88 -10.68 -12.78
N THR A 53 30.87 -11.57 -11.80
CA THR A 53 30.04 -11.42 -10.59
C THR A 53 30.53 -10.27 -9.69
N GLN A 54 31.83 -9.96 -9.72
CA GLN A 54 32.40 -8.84 -8.96
C GLN A 54 32.18 -7.47 -9.61
N GLU A 55 31.98 -7.42 -10.92
CA GLU A 55 31.68 -6.17 -11.65
C GLU A 55 30.20 -5.81 -11.47
N LYS A 56 29.94 -4.70 -10.77
CA LYS A 56 28.64 -4.26 -10.22
C LYS A 56 27.43 -4.22 -11.20
N ASN A 57 27.59 -4.36 -12.48
CA ASN A 57 26.53 -4.24 -13.48
C ASN A 57 26.43 -5.42 -14.47
N ASN A 58 27.31 -6.39 -14.39
CA ASN A 58 27.34 -7.52 -15.32
C ASN A 58 27.05 -8.81 -14.58
N SER A 59 26.03 -9.57 -15.00
CA SER A 59 25.73 -10.91 -14.49
C SER A 59 25.75 -11.91 -15.62
N ILE A 60 26.24 -13.12 -15.34
CA ILE A 60 26.07 -14.26 -16.22
C ILE A 60 24.70 -14.87 -15.92
N ASP A 61 23.88 -15.04 -16.96
CA ASP A 61 22.50 -15.53 -16.83
C ASP A 61 22.39 -17.04 -17.05
N LEU A 62 23.40 -17.66 -17.68
CA LEU A 62 23.41 -19.08 -18.03
C LEU A 62 24.84 -19.59 -18.18
N VAL A 63 25.06 -20.81 -17.74
CA VAL A 63 26.32 -21.57 -18.02
C VAL A 63 26.02 -22.76 -18.91
N ILE A 64 26.77 -22.87 -20.01
CA ILE A 64 26.79 -24.05 -20.87
C ILE A 64 28.19 -24.61 -20.78
N SER A 65 28.35 -25.87 -20.35
CA SER A 65 29.68 -26.48 -20.16
C SER A 65 29.73 -27.90 -20.65
N ASP A 66 30.83 -28.28 -21.29
CA ASP A 66 31.17 -29.70 -21.37
C ASP A 66 31.46 -30.25 -19.96
N ILE A 67 31.18 -31.55 -19.77
CA ILE A 67 31.48 -32.25 -18.54
C ILE A 67 32.97 -32.64 -18.51
N ASN A 68 33.46 -33.26 -19.58
CA ASN A 68 34.78 -33.83 -19.63
C ASN A 68 35.79 -32.88 -20.28
N MET A 69 36.48 -32.14 -19.45
CA MET A 69 37.50 -31.18 -19.87
C MET A 69 38.83 -31.44 -19.11
N PRO A 70 39.99 -31.14 -19.71
CA PRO A 70 41.27 -31.20 -19.02
C PRO A 70 41.34 -30.15 -17.88
N ASN A 71 42.29 -30.36 -16.96
CA ASN A 71 42.61 -29.54 -15.80
C ASN A 71 41.47 -29.52 -14.74
N LYS A 72 40.33 -28.94 -15.03
CA LYS A 72 39.11 -28.92 -14.18
C LYS A 72 37.92 -29.30 -15.04
N ASN A 73 37.20 -30.34 -14.66
CA ASN A 73 36.01 -30.77 -15.37
C ASN A 73 34.80 -29.85 -15.09
N GLY A 74 33.75 -30.00 -15.94
CA GLY A 74 32.56 -29.15 -15.81
C GLY A 74 31.83 -29.30 -14.48
N ILE A 75 31.81 -30.48 -13.88
CA ILE A 75 31.17 -30.73 -12.58
C ILE A 75 31.91 -30.01 -11.45
N GLU A 76 33.24 -30.10 -11.44
CA GLU A 76 34.07 -29.39 -10.44
C GLU A 76 33.91 -27.86 -10.57
N MET A 77 33.92 -27.37 -11.79
CA MET A 77 33.63 -25.93 -12.05
C MET A 77 32.25 -25.51 -11.53
N VAL A 78 31.22 -26.29 -11.83
CA VAL A 78 29.85 -25.99 -11.42
C VAL A 78 29.68 -26.05 -9.90
N LYS A 79 30.37 -26.95 -9.18
CA LYS A 79 30.41 -26.96 -7.71
C LYS A 79 30.87 -25.60 -7.16
N GLU A 80 31.95 -25.06 -7.68
CA GLU A 80 32.47 -23.74 -7.24
C GLU A 80 31.53 -22.61 -7.65
N ILE A 81 30.91 -22.68 -8.84
CA ILE A 81 29.88 -21.71 -9.26
C ILE A 81 28.69 -21.75 -8.29
N ARG A 82 28.26 -22.92 -7.81
CA ARG A 82 27.15 -23.06 -6.85
C ARG A 82 27.44 -22.47 -5.47
N GLU A 83 28.71 -22.35 -5.08
CA GLU A 83 29.10 -21.61 -3.87
C GLU A 83 28.88 -20.10 -4.01
N ILE A 84 28.97 -19.58 -5.25
CA ILE A 84 28.77 -18.14 -5.54
C ILE A 84 27.32 -17.85 -5.90
N ASN A 85 26.70 -18.69 -6.74
CA ASN A 85 25.31 -18.55 -7.21
C ASN A 85 24.62 -19.92 -7.27
N GLN A 86 23.66 -20.13 -6.36
CA GLN A 86 22.96 -21.41 -6.22
C GLN A 86 21.86 -21.62 -7.28
N GLU A 87 21.38 -20.58 -7.92
CA GLU A 87 20.17 -20.64 -8.76
C GLU A 87 20.45 -20.44 -10.26
N ILE A 88 21.67 -20.02 -10.66
CA ILE A 88 21.99 -19.84 -12.08
C ILE A 88 21.72 -21.11 -12.89
N PRO A 89 21.00 -21.04 -14.03
CA PRO A 89 20.79 -22.19 -14.89
C PRO A 89 22.09 -22.73 -15.42
N ILE A 90 22.28 -24.08 -15.31
CA ILE A 90 23.43 -24.81 -15.80
C ILE A 90 22.95 -25.80 -16.84
N ILE A 91 23.62 -25.84 -17.97
CA ILE A 91 23.43 -26.85 -19.02
C ILE A 91 24.74 -27.58 -19.25
N PHE A 92 24.72 -28.92 -19.15
CA PHE A 92 25.84 -29.71 -19.54
C PHE A 92 25.69 -30.22 -20.98
N THR A 93 26.80 -30.20 -21.72
CA THR A 93 26.93 -30.91 -22.98
C THR A 93 27.71 -32.20 -22.71
N THR A 94 27.25 -33.37 -23.20
CA THR A 94 27.81 -34.65 -22.84
C THR A 94 27.75 -35.64 -24.01
N ALA A 95 28.71 -36.58 -24.09
CA ALA A 95 28.68 -37.71 -25.00
C ALA A 95 27.80 -38.85 -24.45
N HIS A 96 27.32 -39.74 -25.30
CA HIS A 96 26.51 -40.91 -24.91
C HIS A 96 27.33 -41.83 -23.98
N GLY A 97 26.80 -42.16 -22.79
CA GLY A 97 27.36 -43.17 -21.89
C GLY A 97 27.79 -42.68 -20.51
N GLU A 98 27.63 -41.42 -20.18
CA GLU A 98 28.13 -40.81 -18.91
C GLU A 98 27.11 -40.87 -17.77
N SER A 99 26.49 -42.02 -17.53
CA SER A 99 25.49 -42.22 -16.47
C SER A 99 26.03 -41.94 -15.05
N ASP A 100 27.35 -42.06 -14.85
CA ASP A 100 27.99 -41.90 -13.55
C ASP A 100 27.93 -40.46 -13.03
N TYR A 101 27.85 -39.47 -13.92
CA TYR A 101 27.71 -38.04 -13.58
C TYR A 101 26.27 -37.58 -13.34
N LEU A 102 25.27 -38.39 -13.71
CA LEU A 102 23.87 -38.03 -13.58
C LEU A 102 23.46 -37.77 -12.13
N MET A 103 23.87 -38.61 -11.20
CA MET A 103 23.58 -38.50 -9.78
C MET A 103 24.21 -37.25 -9.14
N GLU A 104 25.38 -36.87 -9.57
CA GLU A 104 26.11 -35.71 -9.06
C GLU A 104 25.49 -34.40 -9.59
N SER A 105 25.10 -34.43 -10.82
CA SER A 105 24.46 -33.30 -11.51
C SER A 105 23.04 -33.00 -11.00
N ILE A 106 22.29 -34.04 -10.57
CA ILE A 106 21.00 -33.83 -9.89
C ILE A 106 21.19 -33.02 -8.57
N LYS A 107 22.28 -33.35 -7.82
CA LYS A 107 22.63 -32.61 -6.61
C LYS A 107 22.99 -31.14 -6.90
N LEU A 108 23.56 -30.87 -8.06
CA LEU A 108 23.95 -29.53 -8.52
C LEU A 108 22.79 -28.76 -9.17
N LYS A 109 21.58 -29.31 -9.21
CA LYS A 109 20.38 -28.70 -9.82
C LYS A 109 20.64 -28.25 -11.26
N VAL A 110 21.23 -29.15 -12.09
CA VAL A 110 21.49 -28.86 -13.50
C VAL A 110 20.15 -28.78 -14.25
N ALA A 111 19.96 -27.71 -15.02
CA ALA A 111 18.71 -27.45 -15.71
C ALA A 111 18.45 -28.38 -16.90
N TYR A 112 19.50 -28.73 -17.65
CA TYR A 112 19.37 -29.57 -18.85
C TYR A 112 20.68 -30.24 -19.25
N TYR A 113 20.54 -31.36 -19.95
CA TYR A 113 21.64 -32.09 -20.58
C TYR A 113 21.46 -32.10 -22.09
N ALA A 114 22.43 -31.57 -22.82
CA ALA A 114 22.46 -31.60 -24.27
C ALA A 114 23.39 -32.73 -24.73
N LEU A 115 22.83 -33.76 -25.37
CA LEU A 115 23.62 -34.84 -25.90
C LEU A 115 24.38 -34.43 -27.18
N LYS A 116 25.64 -34.79 -27.28
CA LYS A 116 26.45 -34.60 -28.51
C LYS A 116 26.12 -35.73 -29.53
N PRO A 117 25.84 -35.43 -30.84
CA PRO A 117 25.92 -34.11 -31.48
C PRO A 117 24.76 -33.18 -31.09
N ILE A 118 25.07 -31.94 -30.73
CA ILE A 118 24.13 -30.98 -30.16
C ILE A 118 23.08 -30.56 -31.21
N ASN A 119 21.80 -30.83 -30.91
CA ASN A 119 20.70 -30.23 -31.63
C ASN A 119 20.49 -28.77 -31.17
N THR A 120 20.99 -27.85 -31.98
CA THR A 120 21.00 -26.42 -31.60
C THR A 120 19.61 -25.83 -31.41
N SER A 121 18.61 -26.28 -32.21
CA SER A 121 17.25 -25.77 -32.07
C SER A 121 16.64 -26.21 -30.73
N GLU A 122 16.81 -27.45 -30.34
CA GLU A 122 16.36 -28.02 -29.10
C GLU A 122 17.07 -27.39 -27.91
N LEU A 123 18.39 -27.21 -28.01
CA LEU A 123 19.17 -26.49 -26.99
C LEU A 123 18.64 -25.10 -26.75
N LEU A 124 18.42 -24.30 -27.80
CA LEU A 124 17.91 -22.92 -27.68
C LEU A 124 16.46 -22.86 -27.16
N ASP A 125 15.61 -23.79 -27.54
CA ASP A 125 14.25 -23.91 -27.02
C ASP A 125 14.28 -24.21 -25.51
N ASN A 126 15.11 -25.11 -25.05
CA ASN A 126 15.27 -25.46 -23.63
C ASN A 126 15.86 -24.27 -22.85
N ILE A 127 16.92 -23.65 -23.35
CA ILE A 127 17.50 -22.43 -22.71
C ILE A 127 16.42 -21.35 -22.53
N SER A 128 15.69 -21.06 -23.62
CA SER A 128 14.63 -20.04 -23.57
C SER A 128 13.60 -20.35 -22.49
N ASN A 129 13.18 -21.61 -22.37
CA ASN A 129 12.19 -22.02 -21.37
C ASN A 129 12.73 -21.92 -19.94
N PHE A 130 13.92 -22.46 -19.67
CA PHE A 130 14.51 -22.45 -18.32
C PHE A 130 14.84 -21.05 -17.84
N CYS A 131 15.52 -20.24 -18.65
CA CYS A 131 15.87 -18.88 -18.28
C CYS A 131 14.65 -17.98 -18.11
N MET A 132 13.59 -18.19 -18.91
CA MET A 132 12.34 -17.44 -18.76
C MET A 132 11.61 -17.80 -17.47
N ILE A 133 11.55 -19.09 -17.11
CA ILE A 133 10.95 -19.55 -15.84
C ILE A 133 11.71 -18.93 -14.66
N GLU A 134 13.04 -19.00 -14.65
CA GLU A 134 13.84 -18.47 -13.55
C GLU A 134 13.72 -16.96 -13.41
N LYS A 135 13.77 -16.23 -14.54
CA LYS A 135 13.60 -14.77 -14.53
C LYS A 135 12.19 -14.35 -14.05
N ASN A 136 11.16 -15.08 -14.46
CA ASN A 136 9.81 -14.82 -13.98
C ASN A 136 9.66 -15.11 -12.48
N LYS A 137 10.29 -16.18 -11.98
CA LYS A 137 10.31 -16.50 -10.54
C LYS A 137 10.94 -15.37 -9.73
N LEU A 138 12.13 -14.90 -10.11
CA LEU A 138 12.81 -13.78 -9.45
C LEU A 138 11.98 -12.50 -9.49
N LEU A 139 11.36 -12.18 -10.63
CA LEU A 139 10.48 -11.03 -10.76
C LEU A 139 9.25 -11.12 -9.83
N LEU A 140 8.66 -12.30 -9.71
CA LEU A 140 7.53 -12.56 -8.82
C LEU A 140 7.92 -12.41 -7.34
N GLU A 141 9.09 -12.93 -6.96
CA GLU A 141 9.62 -12.79 -5.59
C GLU A 141 9.89 -11.31 -5.25
N GLU A 142 10.48 -10.54 -6.18
CA GLU A 142 10.70 -9.11 -6.00
C GLU A 142 9.38 -8.34 -5.88
N GLN A 143 8.40 -8.62 -6.73
CA GLN A 143 7.08 -8.01 -6.66
C GLN A 143 6.35 -8.38 -5.37
N ALA A 144 6.42 -9.64 -4.93
CA ALA A 144 5.83 -10.07 -3.67
C ALA A 144 6.44 -9.32 -2.48
N LYS A 145 7.76 -9.14 -2.48
CA LYS A 145 8.48 -8.37 -1.46
C LYS A 145 8.04 -6.89 -1.45
N GLN A 146 7.92 -6.27 -2.61
CA GLN A 146 7.45 -4.88 -2.72
C GLN A 146 6.00 -4.74 -2.21
N ILE A 147 5.12 -5.68 -2.58
CA ILE A 147 3.73 -5.70 -2.10
C ILE A 147 3.68 -5.83 -0.58
N SER A 148 4.50 -6.74 0.00
CA SER A 148 4.58 -6.89 1.47
C SER A 148 4.98 -5.57 2.14
N GLN A 149 6.01 -4.90 1.64
CA GLN A 149 6.44 -3.60 2.18
C GLN A 149 5.34 -2.52 2.09
N TYR A 150 4.57 -2.47 1.00
CA TYR A 150 3.44 -1.55 0.91
C TYR A 150 2.31 -1.89 1.88
N MET A 151 2.03 -3.19 2.06
CA MET A 151 1.02 -3.64 3.02
C MET A 151 1.42 -3.31 4.47
N ASP A 152 2.71 -3.43 4.81
CA ASP A 152 3.21 -3.05 6.12
C ASP A 152 2.97 -1.55 6.38
N ILE A 153 3.34 -0.68 5.44
CA ILE A 153 3.11 0.76 5.54
C ILE A 153 1.61 1.09 5.67
N ILE A 154 0.77 0.42 4.90
CA ILE A 154 -0.69 0.63 4.95
C ILE A 154 -1.24 0.19 6.31
N ASN A 155 -0.78 -0.94 6.83
CA ASN A 155 -1.20 -1.46 8.13
C ASN A 155 -0.81 -0.55 9.29
N ASP A 156 0.32 0.18 9.19
CA ASP A 156 0.77 1.13 10.21
C ASP A 156 -0.11 2.38 10.30
N ILE A 157 -0.72 2.80 9.19
CA ILE A 157 -1.49 4.06 9.12
C ILE A 157 -3.00 3.87 8.97
N THR A 158 -3.44 2.64 8.69
CA THR A 158 -4.84 2.35 8.38
C THR A 158 -5.32 1.14 9.17
N SER A 159 -6.39 1.30 9.91
CA SER A 159 -7.09 0.17 10.53
C SER A 159 -7.87 -0.60 9.47
N ILE A 160 -7.49 -1.86 9.25
CA ILE A 160 -8.11 -2.74 8.26
C ILE A 160 -8.66 -3.97 8.96
N PHE A 161 -9.91 -4.26 8.70
CA PHE A 161 -10.54 -5.48 9.18
C PHE A 161 -11.60 -5.98 8.21
N LYS A 162 -11.85 -7.28 8.25
CA LYS A 162 -12.86 -7.94 7.44
C LYS A 162 -13.96 -8.50 8.30
N VAL A 163 -15.18 -8.41 7.83
CA VAL A 163 -16.34 -9.07 8.43
C VAL A 163 -16.98 -10.02 7.41
N ASN A 164 -17.54 -11.12 7.91
CA ASN A 164 -18.30 -12.03 7.08
C ASN A 164 -19.68 -11.44 6.72
N THR A 165 -20.49 -12.18 5.98
CA THR A 165 -21.84 -11.77 5.56
C THR A 165 -22.82 -11.58 6.72
N GLU A 166 -22.50 -12.11 7.91
CA GLU A 166 -23.31 -11.98 9.12
C GLU A 166 -22.84 -10.84 10.02
N GLY A 167 -21.71 -10.19 9.73
CA GLY A 167 -21.17 -9.07 10.51
C GLY A 167 -20.15 -9.48 11.58
N TYR A 168 -19.66 -10.72 11.58
CA TYR A 168 -18.60 -11.16 12.49
C TYR A 168 -17.22 -10.83 11.92
N ILE A 169 -16.34 -10.29 12.75
CA ILE A 169 -14.96 -9.95 12.37
C ILE A 169 -14.19 -11.25 12.16
N ILE A 170 -13.61 -11.42 10.96
CA ILE A 170 -12.82 -12.59 10.56
C ILE A 170 -11.34 -12.28 10.37
N GLU A 171 -10.99 -11.02 10.25
CA GLU A 171 -9.61 -10.55 10.13
C GLU A 171 -9.51 -9.13 10.69
N ALA A 172 -8.43 -8.80 11.39
CA ALA A 172 -8.16 -7.46 11.91
C ALA A 172 -6.66 -7.21 11.96
N ASN A 173 -6.20 -6.01 11.62
CA ASN A 173 -4.81 -5.63 11.78
C ASN A 173 -4.52 -5.10 13.19
N GLU A 174 -3.23 -4.94 13.50
CA GLU A 174 -2.75 -4.52 14.82
C GLU A 174 -3.27 -3.14 15.22
N LEU A 175 -3.35 -2.21 14.27
CA LEU A 175 -3.85 -0.86 14.51
C LEU A 175 -5.32 -0.86 15.01
N LEU A 176 -6.18 -1.77 14.53
CA LEU A 176 -7.53 -1.92 15.10
C LEU A 176 -7.46 -2.43 16.54
N CYS A 177 -6.57 -3.36 16.85
CA CYS A 177 -6.39 -3.87 18.22
C CYS A 177 -5.99 -2.73 19.17
N GLU A 178 -5.03 -1.90 18.78
CA GLU A 178 -4.58 -0.75 19.56
C GLU A 178 -5.70 0.27 19.80
N LEU A 179 -6.38 0.70 18.75
CA LEU A 179 -7.44 1.71 18.83
C LEU A 179 -8.66 1.20 19.61
N SER A 180 -9.04 -0.04 19.37
CA SER A 180 -10.22 -0.66 20.03
C SER A 180 -9.91 -1.18 21.43
N GLN A 181 -8.63 -1.38 21.77
CA GLN A 181 -8.19 -1.95 23.06
C GLN A 181 -8.67 -3.39 23.30
N TYR A 182 -9.04 -4.10 22.25
CA TYR A 182 -9.29 -5.53 22.25
C TYR A 182 -8.07 -6.27 21.73
N SER A 183 -7.79 -7.45 22.27
CA SER A 183 -6.77 -8.32 21.67
C SER A 183 -7.26 -8.87 20.32
N HIS A 184 -6.33 -9.33 19.51
CA HIS A 184 -6.65 -9.94 18.22
C HIS A 184 -7.60 -11.13 18.37
N GLU A 185 -7.37 -11.98 19.38
CA GLU A 185 -8.22 -13.14 19.70
C GLU A 185 -9.64 -12.73 20.14
N GLU A 186 -9.78 -11.61 20.83
CA GLU A 186 -11.10 -11.09 21.24
C GLU A 186 -11.88 -10.48 20.07
N LEU A 187 -11.18 -9.87 19.12
CA LEU A 187 -11.81 -9.28 17.92
C LEU A 187 -12.30 -10.37 16.96
N LEU A 188 -11.54 -11.45 16.80
CA LEU A 188 -11.94 -12.54 15.91
C LEU A 188 -13.21 -13.23 16.42
N GLY A 189 -14.23 -13.27 15.58
CA GLY A 189 -15.55 -13.80 15.91
C GLY A 189 -16.45 -12.84 16.71
N MET A 190 -15.98 -11.61 16.99
CA MET A 190 -16.82 -10.57 17.58
C MET A 190 -17.72 -9.95 16.51
N HIS A 191 -18.98 -9.69 16.85
CA HIS A 191 -19.87 -8.98 15.94
C HIS A 191 -19.53 -7.48 15.89
N ILE A 192 -19.48 -6.88 14.69
CA ILE A 192 -19.08 -5.48 14.48
C ILE A 192 -19.89 -4.48 15.30
N ASP A 193 -21.17 -4.76 15.56
CA ASP A 193 -22.04 -3.88 16.36
C ASP A 193 -21.53 -3.68 17.80
N THR A 194 -20.68 -4.57 18.29
CA THR A 194 -20.08 -4.46 19.63
C THR A 194 -19.12 -3.28 19.72
N ILE A 195 -18.40 -3.00 18.65
CA ILE A 195 -17.44 -1.90 18.59
C ILE A 195 -18.00 -0.64 17.91
N LEU A 196 -19.15 -0.71 17.25
CA LEU A 196 -19.83 0.47 16.71
C LEU A 196 -20.42 1.31 17.84
N HIS A 197 -20.19 2.63 17.80
CA HIS A 197 -20.76 3.54 18.79
C HIS A 197 -22.22 3.85 18.46
N LYS A 198 -23.09 3.90 19.48
CA LYS A 198 -24.55 4.12 19.34
C LYS A 198 -24.94 5.41 18.62
N ASP A 199 -24.09 6.45 18.66
CA ASP A 199 -24.30 7.73 18.00
C ASP A 199 -23.64 7.83 16.62
N THR A 200 -23.20 6.71 16.03
CA THR A 200 -22.69 6.71 14.65
C THR A 200 -23.83 6.69 13.63
N ILE A 201 -23.54 7.04 12.39
CA ILE A 201 -24.51 7.03 11.29
C ILE A 201 -24.99 5.60 11.01
N LEU A 202 -24.04 4.64 11.06
CA LEU A 202 -24.31 3.21 10.96
C LEU A 202 -24.35 2.64 12.38
N LYS A 203 -25.53 2.46 12.92
CA LYS A 203 -25.70 1.97 14.29
C LYS A 203 -25.57 0.46 14.40
N THR A 204 -25.85 -0.21 13.30
CA THR A 204 -25.82 -1.67 13.19
C THR A 204 -25.21 -2.10 11.88
N PHE A 205 -24.78 -3.35 11.80
CA PHE A 205 -24.32 -3.95 10.56
C PHE A 205 -25.42 -3.95 9.47
N ALA A 206 -26.68 -4.09 9.86
CA ALA A 206 -27.82 -4.00 8.94
C ALA A 206 -27.92 -2.61 8.26
N ASP A 207 -27.60 -1.51 8.97
CA ASP A 207 -27.54 -0.17 8.38
C ASP A 207 -26.43 -0.08 7.32
N THR A 208 -25.31 -0.75 7.57
CA THR A 208 -24.20 -0.86 6.61
C THR A 208 -24.62 -1.54 5.33
N LEU A 209 -25.31 -2.69 5.45
CA LEU A 209 -25.83 -3.44 4.30
C LEU A 209 -26.79 -2.58 3.45
N ALA A 210 -27.72 -1.89 4.09
CA ALA A 210 -28.71 -1.06 3.41
C ALA A 210 -28.09 0.09 2.59
N LEU A 211 -26.91 0.60 2.98
CA LEU A 211 -26.20 1.65 2.26
C LEU A 211 -25.25 1.14 1.17
N ILE A 212 -24.74 -0.07 1.31
CA ILE A 212 -23.82 -0.67 0.35
C ILE A 212 -24.56 -1.25 -0.85
N ASP A 213 -25.79 -1.77 -0.68
CA ASP A 213 -26.60 -2.42 -1.72
C ASP A 213 -26.74 -1.60 -3.02
N SER A 214 -26.59 -0.28 -2.97
CA SER A 214 -26.74 0.58 -4.14
C SER A 214 -25.42 0.91 -4.88
N ASN A 215 -24.23 0.79 -4.23
CA ASN A 215 -22.95 1.30 -4.76
C ASN A 215 -21.74 0.39 -4.54
N ASP A 216 -21.90 -0.84 -4.07
CA ASP A 216 -20.82 -1.78 -3.67
C ASP A 216 -19.79 -1.20 -2.66
N SER A 217 -19.99 0.02 -2.17
CA SER A 217 -19.10 0.65 -1.18
C SER A 217 -19.79 1.77 -0.40
N PHE A 218 -19.36 1.94 0.84
CA PHE A 218 -19.71 3.09 1.69
C PHE A 218 -18.45 3.91 1.98
N LYS A 219 -18.59 5.25 2.05
CA LYS A 219 -17.54 6.16 2.52
C LYS A 219 -18.13 7.16 3.50
N GLY A 220 -17.57 7.21 4.69
CA GLY A 220 -18.05 8.15 5.69
C GLY A 220 -17.31 8.08 7.02
N LYS A 221 -17.60 9.04 7.88
CA LYS A 221 -17.05 9.06 9.22
C LYS A 221 -17.90 8.21 10.15
N LEU A 222 -17.27 7.23 10.78
CA LEU A 222 -17.89 6.36 11.77
C LEU A 222 -17.29 6.61 13.16
N LYS A 223 -18.11 6.37 14.18
CA LYS A 223 -17.68 6.35 15.58
C LYS A 223 -17.62 4.92 16.04
N PHE A 224 -16.57 4.61 16.76
CA PHE A 224 -16.37 3.32 17.40
C PHE A 224 -16.21 3.48 18.91
N SER A 225 -16.45 2.42 19.63
CA SER A 225 -16.26 2.34 21.09
C SER A 225 -15.15 1.33 21.38
N SER A 226 -14.17 1.73 22.19
CA SER A 226 -13.15 0.81 22.67
C SER A 226 -13.69 -0.05 23.82
N LYS A 227 -12.96 -1.10 24.19
CA LYS A 227 -13.24 -1.99 25.31
C LYS A 227 -13.42 -1.24 26.64
N LEU A 228 -12.66 -0.16 26.83
CA LEU A 228 -12.75 0.70 28.02
C LEU A 228 -13.86 1.76 27.92
N GLY A 229 -14.64 1.78 26.85
CA GLY A 229 -15.73 2.74 26.64
C GLY A 229 -15.30 4.09 26.07
N ASN A 230 -14.02 4.23 25.66
CA ASN A 230 -13.55 5.43 24.96
C ASN A 230 -14.10 5.46 23.54
N THR A 231 -14.46 6.64 23.06
CA THR A 231 -14.90 6.82 21.68
C THR A 231 -13.74 7.21 20.79
N PHE A 232 -13.61 6.55 19.65
CA PHE A 232 -12.67 6.92 18.60
C PHE A 232 -13.39 7.12 17.26
N TYR A 233 -12.83 7.99 16.44
CA TYR A 233 -13.46 8.44 15.20
C TYR A 233 -12.62 7.98 14.01
N MET A 234 -13.26 7.28 13.07
CA MET A 234 -12.60 6.79 11.87
C MET A 234 -13.26 7.32 10.61
N ASN A 235 -12.45 7.77 9.66
CA ASN A 235 -12.90 7.94 8.29
C ASN A 235 -12.86 6.60 7.59
N SER A 236 -14.00 5.98 7.39
CA SER A 236 -14.15 4.61 6.98
C SER A 236 -14.58 4.48 5.52
N THR A 237 -13.95 3.58 4.80
CA THR A 237 -14.39 3.06 3.50
C THR A 237 -14.72 1.58 3.69
N ILE A 238 -15.93 1.18 3.34
CA ILE A 238 -16.39 -0.21 3.43
C ILE A 238 -16.62 -0.70 2.01
N ILE A 239 -16.02 -1.85 1.67
CA ILE A 239 -16.06 -2.42 0.32
C ILE A 239 -16.60 -3.85 0.42
N THR A 240 -17.47 -4.23 -0.50
CA THR A 240 -17.98 -5.60 -0.62
C THR A 240 -16.91 -6.52 -1.20
N LEU A 241 -16.65 -7.63 -0.53
CA LEU A 241 -15.84 -8.73 -1.05
C LEU A 241 -16.73 -9.70 -1.81
N LYS A 242 -16.42 -9.92 -3.08
CA LYS A 242 -17.12 -10.89 -3.94
C LYS A 242 -16.17 -12.00 -4.34
N ASN A 243 -16.69 -13.22 -4.40
CA ASN A 243 -15.98 -14.37 -4.95
C ASN A 243 -15.71 -14.14 -6.44
N GLU A 244 -14.48 -14.34 -6.87
CA GLU A 244 -14.05 -14.10 -8.27
C GLU A 244 -14.78 -14.97 -9.30
N TYR A 245 -15.23 -16.17 -8.88
CA TYR A 245 -15.84 -17.15 -9.78
C TYR A 245 -17.37 -17.15 -9.76
N SER A 246 -17.98 -16.82 -8.60
CA SER A 246 -19.44 -16.93 -8.41
C SER A 246 -20.15 -15.58 -8.28
N SER A 247 -19.42 -14.48 -8.20
CA SER A 247 -19.94 -13.13 -7.88
C SER A 247 -20.74 -13.05 -6.57
N GLN A 248 -20.70 -14.11 -5.74
CA GLN A 248 -21.36 -14.13 -4.44
C GLN A 248 -20.57 -13.27 -3.45
N ILE A 249 -21.29 -12.57 -2.58
CA ILE A 249 -20.70 -11.77 -1.50
C ILE A 249 -20.14 -12.73 -0.44
N GLU A 250 -18.84 -12.61 -0.13
CA GLU A 250 -18.15 -13.37 0.90
C GLU A 250 -18.01 -12.58 2.21
N GLY A 251 -18.13 -11.25 2.13
CA GLY A 251 -18.01 -10.38 3.30
C GLY A 251 -17.74 -8.93 2.90
N TYR A 252 -17.22 -8.17 3.85
CA TYR A 252 -16.95 -6.73 3.70
C TYR A 252 -15.60 -6.38 4.31
N VAL A 253 -14.85 -5.51 3.62
CA VAL A 253 -13.60 -4.94 4.13
C VAL A 253 -13.86 -3.53 4.61
N TYR A 254 -13.45 -3.25 5.84
CA TYR A 254 -13.40 -1.93 6.43
C TYR A 254 -11.97 -1.40 6.34
N ILE A 255 -11.79 -0.26 5.70
CA ILE A 255 -10.54 0.47 5.59
C ILE A 255 -10.76 1.81 6.29
N CYS A 256 -10.12 2.00 7.44
CA CYS A 256 -10.44 3.08 8.36
C CYS A 256 -9.19 3.87 8.74
N ILE A 257 -9.25 5.19 8.61
CA ILE A 257 -8.18 6.10 9.03
C ILE A 257 -8.63 6.80 10.31
N ASP A 258 -7.80 6.72 11.35
CA ASP A 258 -8.07 7.39 12.63
C ASP A 258 -8.09 8.91 12.46
N GLN A 259 -9.11 9.53 13.00
CA GLN A 259 -9.32 10.99 13.06
C GLN A 259 -9.71 11.44 14.46
N THR A 260 -9.39 10.66 15.47
CA THR A 260 -9.83 10.90 16.85
C THR A 260 -9.32 12.24 17.38
N ASP A 261 -8.02 12.51 17.23
CA ASP A 261 -7.41 13.75 17.71
C ASP A 261 -7.99 14.97 16.99
N ASP A 262 -8.14 14.92 15.68
CA ASP A 262 -8.75 15.98 14.88
C ASP A 262 -10.19 16.31 15.34
N GLU A 263 -10.98 15.30 15.62
CA GLU A 263 -12.37 15.50 16.07
C GLU A 263 -12.43 16.01 17.51
N ILE A 264 -11.55 15.56 18.40
CA ILE A 264 -11.45 16.07 19.77
C ILE A 264 -11.06 17.55 19.74
N GLU A 265 -10.05 17.94 18.98
CA GLU A 265 -9.63 19.34 18.83
C GLU A 265 -10.76 20.22 18.29
N LYS A 266 -11.46 19.72 17.27
CA LYS A 266 -12.61 20.40 16.68
C LYS A 266 -13.73 20.60 17.71
N GLN A 267 -14.07 19.58 18.48
CA GLN A 267 -15.08 19.67 19.53
C GLN A 267 -14.67 20.64 20.63
N GLN A 268 -13.41 20.61 21.08
CA GLN A 268 -12.89 21.55 22.07
C GLN A 268 -12.95 22.99 21.56
N THR A 269 -12.57 23.22 20.31
CA THR A 269 -12.65 24.54 19.68
C THR A 269 -14.08 25.03 19.59
N MET A 270 -15.03 24.19 19.17
CA MET A 270 -16.45 24.50 19.15
C MET A 270 -16.99 24.85 20.55
N GLN A 271 -16.59 24.08 21.56
CA GLN A 271 -17.00 24.36 22.94
C GLN A 271 -16.45 25.72 23.44
N ARG A 272 -15.17 26.03 23.13
CA ARG A 272 -14.58 27.35 23.48
C ARG A 272 -15.33 28.49 22.82
N VAL A 273 -15.61 28.36 21.52
CA VAL A 273 -16.39 29.36 20.76
C VAL A 273 -17.80 29.53 21.35
N ARG A 274 -18.50 28.42 21.63
CA ARG A 274 -19.84 28.46 22.24
C ARG A 274 -19.83 29.12 23.62
N LYS A 275 -18.84 28.81 24.43
CA LYS A 275 -18.69 29.40 25.77
C LYS A 275 -18.41 30.90 25.69
N SER A 276 -17.58 31.34 24.75
CA SER A 276 -17.32 32.77 24.48
C SER A 276 -18.58 33.49 24.00
N MET A 277 -19.34 32.89 23.08
CA MET A 277 -20.62 33.47 22.60
C MET A 277 -21.66 33.62 23.74
N ILE A 278 -21.78 32.64 24.62
CA ILE A 278 -22.68 32.70 25.77
C ILE A 278 -22.26 33.83 26.71
N GLN A 279 -20.97 33.95 27.03
CA GLN A 279 -20.46 35.03 27.89
C GLN A 279 -20.70 36.41 27.28
N GLN A 280 -20.53 36.52 25.96
CA GLN A 280 -20.77 37.78 25.23
C GLN A 280 -22.24 38.18 25.23
N ARG A 281 -23.15 37.24 24.94
CA ARG A 281 -24.61 37.48 25.03
C ARG A 281 -25.07 37.89 26.44
N THR A 282 -24.45 37.30 27.47
CA THR A 282 -24.74 37.64 28.85
C THR A 282 -24.31 39.09 29.16
N LYS A 283 -23.09 39.47 28.72
CA LYS A 283 -22.60 40.85 28.87
C LYS A 283 -23.50 41.87 28.13
N GLU A 284 -23.89 41.55 26.91
CA GLU A 284 -24.81 42.37 26.09
C GLU A 284 -26.16 42.54 26.77
N SER A 285 -26.75 41.47 27.30
CA SER A 285 -28.02 41.53 28.05
C SER A 285 -27.92 42.39 29.28
N VAL A 286 -26.82 42.32 30.04
CA VAL A 286 -26.60 43.19 31.23
C VAL A 286 -26.45 44.64 30.82
N LEU A 287 -25.70 44.94 29.77
CA LEU A 287 -25.55 46.32 29.23
C LEU A 287 -26.87 46.91 28.75
N LEU A 288 -27.67 46.10 28.02
CA LEU A 288 -28.99 46.52 27.55
C LEU A 288 -29.94 46.84 28.72
N LYS A 289 -29.88 46.05 29.79
CA LYS A 289 -30.66 46.28 31.01
C LYS A 289 -30.23 47.57 31.71
N ASN A 290 -28.91 47.82 31.79
CA ASN A 290 -28.35 49.01 32.41
C ASN A 290 -28.70 50.25 31.58
N THR A 291 -28.64 50.25 30.25
CA THR A 291 -29.04 51.38 29.38
C THR A 291 -30.50 51.65 29.53
N LYS A 292 -31.38 50.66 29.61
CA LYS A 292 -32.81 50.84 29.82
C LYS A 292 -33.13 51.45 31.20
N ASN A 293 -32.40 51.02 32.25
CA ASN A 293 -32.56 51.62 33.58
C ASN A 293 -32.10 53.06 33.59
N LEU A 294 -31.00 53.42 32.95
CA LEU A 294 -30.55 54.82 32.84
C LEU A 294 -31.47 55.69 32.00
N GLU A 295 -32.06 55.14 30.95
CA GLU A 295 -33.12 55.87 30.17
C GLU A 295 -34.34 56.17 31.03
N ASN A 296 -34.79 55.21 31.84
CA ASN A 296 -35.90 55.40 32.79
C ASN A 296 -35.58 56.46 33.89
N GLU A 297 -34.32 56.48 34.39
CA GLU A 297 -33.88 57.51 35.34
C GLU A 297 -33.85 58.92 34.71
N ILE A 298 -33.39 59.03 33.48
CA ILE A 298 -33.39 60.28 32.72
C ILE A 298 -34.83 60.78 32.50
N GLU A 299 -35.80 59.92 32.20
CA GLU A 299 -37.21 60.32 32.09
C GLU A 299 -37.76 60.83 33.43
N LYS A 300 -37.41 60.16 34.53
CA LYS A 300 -37.81 60.63 35.89
C LYS A 300 -37.21 61.99 36.24
N ILE A 301 -35.93 62.23 35.89
CA ILE A 301 -35.26 63.52 36.14
C ILE A 301 -35.79 64.63 35.24
N LYS A 302 -36.11 64.31 33.99
CA LYS A 302 -36.79 65.30 33.09
C LYS A 302 -38.16 65.69 33.58
N ALA A 303 -38.87 64.80 34.28
CA ALA A 303 -40.19 65.04 34.86
C ALA A 303 -40.12 65.81 36.19
N SER A 304 -39.02 65.69 36.95
CA SER A 304 -38.77 66.48 38.18
C SER A 304 -37.86 67.66 37.83
N SER A 305 -38.33 68.90 37.95
CA SER A 305 -37.63 70.16 37.63
C SER A 305 -36.35 70.41 38.45
N ILE A 306 -35.36 69.49 38.37
CA ILE A 306 -34.10 69.51 39.13
C ILE A 306 -32.96 70.13 38.30
N SER A 307 -32.08 70.86 38.99
CA SER A 307 -31.05 71.77 38.51
C SER A 307 -30.24 71.25 37.32
N SER A 308 -29.80 72.15 36.43
CA SER A 308 -29.08 71.84 35.16
C SER A 308 -27.72 71.12 35.34
N GLN A 309 -27.18 70.98 36.56
CA GLN A 309 -25.89 70.43 36.87
C GLN A 309 -25.92 68.86 37.02
N ASP A 310 -26.96 68.38 37.69
CA ASP A 310 -27.13 66.93 37.88
C ASP A 310 -27.52 66.22 36.56
N THR A 311 -28.32 66.93 35.75
CA THR A 311 -28.69 66.42 34.40
C THR A 311 -27.50 66.36 33.50
N LYS A 312 -26.50 67.23 33.56
CA LYS A 312 -25.24 67.17 32.79
C LYS A 312 -24.37 66.00 33.20
N VAL A 313 -24.27 65.65 34.48
CA VAL A 313 -23.48 64.54 34.97
C VAL A 313 -24.04 63.18 34.48
N ILE A 314 -25.39 63.05 34.58
CA ILE A 314 -26.07 61.81 34.15
C ILE A 314 -26.04 61.68 32.63
N LEU A 315 -26.19 62.73 31.84
CA LEU A 315 -26.02 62.70 30.39
C LEU A 315 -24.59 62.34 29.97
N SER A 316 -23.58 62.82 30.71
CA SER A 316 -22.20 62.45 30.45
C SER A 316 -21.92 60.99 30.76
N SER A 317 -22.49 60.42 31.83
CA SER A 317 -22.38 58.98 32.18
C SER A 317 -23.07 58.11 31.13
N LEU A 318 -24.26 58.46 30.68
CA LEU A 318 -25.01 57.79 29.63
C LEU A 318 -24.23 57.79 28.31
N ALA A 319 -23.65 58.95 27.94
CA ALA A 319 -22.82 59.04 26.73
C ALA A 319 -21.63 58.14 26.81
N LYS A 320 -20.94 57.99 27.95
CA LYS A 320 -19.85 57.06 28.17
C LYS A 320 -20.29 55.61 28.06
N GLU A 321 -21.44 55.24 28.64
CA GLU A 321 -21.95 53.87 28.52
C GLU A 321 -22.42 53.55 27.10
N LYS A 322 -23.07 54.46 26.40
CA LYS A 322 -23.41 54.30 24.96
C LYS A 322 -22.14 54.11 24.11
N GLN A 323 -21.08 54.83 24.38
CA GLN A 323 -19.80 54.69 23.70
C GLN A 323 -19.20 53.31 23.95
N LYS A 324 -19.23 52.78 25.18
CA LYS A 324 -18.78 51.43 25.50
C LYS A 324 -19.58 50.36 24.77
N VAL A 325 -20.89 50.48 24.71
CA VAL A 325 -21.78 49.56 23.95
C VAL A 325 -21.40 49.57 22.45
N LEU A 326 -21.18 50.75 21.88
CA LEU A 326 -20.77 50.88 20.47
C LEU A 326 -19.42 50.23 20.21
N THR A 327 -18.44 50.42 21.12
CA THR A 327 -17.12 49.79 21.00
C THR A 327 -17.21 48.27 21.12
N LEU A 328 -18.04 47.75 22.02
CA LEU A 328 -18.27 46.32 22.16
C LEU A 328 -18.94 45.72 20.94
N ASN A 329 -19.91 46.38 20.35
CA ASN A 329 -20.57 45.93 19.12
C ASN A 329 -19.59 45.87 17.94
N THR A 330 -18.71 46.88 17.79
CA THR A 330 -17.65 46.83 16.76
C THR A 330 -16.67 45.68 16.98
N GLN A 331 -16.33 45.37 18.23
CA GLN A 331 -15.50 44.20 18.54
C GLN A 331 -16.23 42.88 18.22
N ILE A 332 -17.51 42.78 18.51
CA ILE A 332 -18.34 41.62 18.18
C ILE A 332 -18.33 41.37 16.66
N THR A 333 -18.62 42.41 15.87
CA THR A 333 -18.62 42.31 14.40
C THR A 333 -17.24 41.86 13.88
N HIS A 334 -16.15 42.38 14.46
CA HIS A 334 -14.81 41.97 14.09
C HIS A 334 -14.55 40.49 14.41
N TYR A 335 -14.99 40.00 15.59
CA TYR A 335 -14.83 38.57 15.92
C TYR A 335 -15.72 37.67 15.06
N GLU A 336 -16.93 38.10 14.71
CA GLU A 336 -17.80 37.38 13.77
C GLU A 336 -17.15 37.25 12.39
N GLU A 337 -16.53 38.33 11.89
CA GLU A 337 -15.74 38.27 10.64
C GLU A 337 -14.54 37.33 10.73
N GLN A 338 -13.83 37.32 11.86
CA GLN A 338 -12.71 36.37 12.07
C GLN A 338 -13.20 34.93 12.10
N ILE A 339 -14.31 34.64 12.76
CA ILE A 339 -14.92 33.31 12.80
C ILE A 339 -15.29 32.85 11.39
N VAL A 340 -15.91 33.74 10.59
CA VAL A 340 -16.24 33.42 9.19
C VAL A 340 -14.99 33.16 8.35
N LYS A 341 -13.92 33.96 8.54
CA LYS A 341 -12.62 33.70 7.85
C LYS A 341 -11.99 32.38 8.25
N LEU A 342 -11.95 32.06 9.54
CA LEU A 342 -11.42 30.79 10.04
C LEU A 342 -12.22 29.59 9.56
N THR A 343 -13.54 29.71 9.51
CA THR A 343 -14.43 28.67 9.00
C THR A 343 -14.21 28.43 7.50
N LYS A 344 -14.03 29.51 6.71
CA LYS A 344 -13.68 29.39 5.27
C LYS A 344 -12.30 28.81 5.02
N LEU A 345 -11.30 29.24 5.81
CA LEU A 345 -9.94 28.66 5.75
C LEU A 345 -9.92 27.17 6.09
N LYS A 346 -10.69 26.78 7.12
CA LYS A 346 -10.82 25.36 7.49
C LYS A 346 -11.49 24.55 6.38
N GLN A 347 -12.58 25.08 5.78
CA GLN A 347 -13.21 24.41 4.61
C GLN A 347 -12.27 24.29 3.41
N LYS A 348 -11.38 25.27 3.20
CA LYS A 348 -10.38 25.21 2.12
C LYS A 348 -9.29 24.19 2.41
N ASN A 349 -8.78 24.15 3.64
CA ASN A 349 -7.79 23.14 4.07
C ASN A 349 -8.38 21.72 4.03
N ASP A 350 -9.63 21.54 4.49
CA ASP A 350 -10.34 20.26 4.42
C ASP A 350 -10.52 19.80 2.95
N THR A 351 -10.68 20.73 2.00
CA THR A 351 -10.77 20.42 0.56
C THR A 351 -9.42 20.09 -0.05
N GLU A 352 -8.36 20.81 0.29
CA GLU A 352 -6.99 20.54 -0.18
C GLU A 352 -6.46 19.21 0.37
N GLU A 353 -6.75 18.90 1.62
CA GLU A 353 -6.43 17.61 2.24
C GLU A 353 -7.21 16.46 1.62
N LYS A 354 -8.51 16.68 1.32
CA LYS A 354 -9.33 15.72 0.57
C LYS A 354 -8.77 15.46 -0.83
N ILE A 355 -8.30 16.49 -1.53
CA ILE A 355 -7.70 16.35 -2.87
C ILE A 355 -6.40 15.53 -2.78
N LYS A 356 -5.50 15.82 -1.83
CA LYS A 356 -4.29 15.02 -1.60
C LYS A 356 -4.59 13.57 -1.25
N LYS A 357 -5.57 13.33 -0.36
CA LYS A 357 -6.03 11.96 -0.03
C LYS A 357 -6.62 11.25 -1.26
N LEU A 358 -7.40 11.97 -2.08
CA LEU A 358 -7.97 11.41 -3.32
C LEU A 358 -6.89 11.03 -4.35
N GLU A 359 -5.83 11.84 -4.48
CA GLU A 359 -4.69 11.54 -5.34
C GLU A 359 -3.89 10.32 -4.85
N THR A 360 -3.70 10.22 -3.53
CA THR A 360 -3.05 9.05 -2.92
C THR A 360 -3.90 7.79 -3.09
N MET A 361 -5.22 7.90 -2.92
CA MET A 361 -6.14 6.78 -3.16
C MET A 361 -6.22 6.38 -4.64
N LYS A 362 -6.17 7.33 -5.58
CA LYS A 362 -6.10 7.00 -7.01
C LYS A 362 -4.85 6.22 -7.36
N LYS A 363 -3.69 6.64 -6.85
CA LYS A 363 -2.44 5.89 -7.03
C LYS A 363 -2.52 4.49 -6.43
N ALA A 364 -3.07 4.36 -5.22
CA ALA A 364 -3.29 3.05 -4.61
C ALA A 364 -4.23 2.17 -5.45
N GLN A 365 -5.30 2.75 -6.02
CA GLN A 365 -6.22 2.02 -6.90
C GLN A 365 -5.57 1.61 -8.23
N GLU A 366 -4.70 2.45 -8.80
CA GLU A 366 -3.92 2.10 -9.99
C GLU A 366 -3.00 0.90 -9.71
N TYR A 367 -2.34 0.87 -8.54
CA TYR A 367 -1.53 -0.28 -8.12
C TYR A 367 -2.35 -1.55 -7.88
N ILE A 368 -3.56 -1.44 -7.32
CA ILE A 368 -4.47 -2.59 -7.16
C ILE A 368 -4.87 -3.16 -8.52
N ASN A 369 -5.22 -2.30 -9.47
CA ASN A 369 -5.59 -2.72 -10.82
C ASN A 369 -4.42 -3.35 -11.60
N GLU A 370 -3.18 -2.85 -11.40
CA GLU A 370 -1.98 -3.50 -11.94
C GLU A 370 -1.74 -4.87 -11.30
N LYS A 371 -1.91 -5.00 -9.99
CA LYS A 371 -1.81 -6.27 -9.27
C LYS A 371 -2.79 -7.30 -9.82
N GLU A 372 -4.05 -6.93 -10.05
CA GLU A 372 -5.07 -7.82 -10.64
C GLU A 372 -4.66 -8.30 -12.04
N LYS A 373 -4.11 -7.42 -12.88
CA LYS A 373 -3.55 -7.80 -14.18
C LYS A 373 -2.39 -8.78 -14.07
N PHE A 374 -1.53 -8.61 -13.06
CA PHE A 374 -0.41 -9.52 -12.83
C PHE A 374 -0.87 -10.86 -12.25
N GLN A 375 -1.84 -10.87 -11.34
CA GLN A 375 -2.43 -12.12 -10.82
C GLN A 375 -3.08 -12.94 -11.95
N SER A 376 -3.82 -12.32 -12.85
CA SER A 376 -4.36 -12.99 -14.04
C SER A 376 -3.24 -13.61 -14.89
N LYS A 377 -2.15 -12.87 -15.15
CA LYS A 377 -0.99 -13.41 -15.87
C LYS A 377 -0.31 -14.58 -15.15
N ILE A 378 -0.24 -14.56 -13.83
CA ILE A 378 0.33 -15.65 -13.02
C ILE A 378 -0.52 -16.90 -13.17
N ILE A 379 -1.83 -16.79 -13.12
CA ILE A 379 -2.77 -17.91 -13.31
C ILE A 379 -2.59 -18.52 -14.70
N ASP A 380 -2.48 -17.68 -15.73
CA ASP A 380 -2.24 -18.14 -17.11
C ASP A 380 -0.90 -18.86 -17.25
N LEU A 381 0.16 -18.35 -16.61
CA LEU A 381 1.49 -18.98 -16.60
C LEU A 381 1.51 -20.29 -15.80
N GLN A 382 0.83 -20.37 -14.67
CA GLN A 382 0.69 -21.59 -13.89
C GLN A 382 -0.07 -22.68 -14.67
N ALA A 383 -1.13 -22.29 -15.38
CA ALA A 383 -1.84 -23.19 -16.26
C ALA A 383 -0.97 -23.70 -17.43
N LEU A 384 -0.10 -22.83 -17.97
CA LEU A 384 0.87 -23.19 -19.01
C LEU A 384 1.93 -24.15 -18.49
N VAL A 385 2.50 -23.91 -17.29
CA VAL A 385 3.45 -24.77 -16.61
C VAL A 385 2.85 -26.15 -16.34
N SER A 386 1.64 -26.21 -15.76
CA SER A 386 0.96 -27.48 -15.49
C SER A 386 0.68 -28.27 -16.78
N LYS A 387 0.41 -27.58 -17.88
CA LYS A 387 0.20 -28.21 -19.20
C LYS A 387 1.50 -28.75 -19.79
N GLN A 388 2.62 -28.10 -19.54
CA GLN A 388 3.96 -28.56 -19.95
C GLN A 388 4.45 -29.73 -19.08
N GLU A 389 4.23 -29.69 -17.77
CA GLU A 389 4.54 -30.80 -16.85
C GLU A 389 3.72 -32.05 -17.19
N ALA A 390 2.44 -31.88 -17.56
CA ALA A 390 1.60 -32.99 -18.01
C ALA A 390 2.05 -33.58 -19.35
N LYS A 391 2.68 -32.78 -20.23
CA LYS A 391 3.31 -33.28 -21.46
C LYS A 391 4.60 -34.03 -21.17
N LEU A 392 5.45 -33.54 -20.28
CA LEU A 392 6.71 -34.19 -19.83
C LEU A 392 6.46 -35.54 -19.16
N LYS A 393 5.36 -35.68 -18.38
CA LYS A 393 4.98 -36.95 -17.75
C LYS A 393 4.42 -37.98 -18.74
N LYS A 394 4.08 -37.59 -19.98
CA LYS A 394 3.55 -38.49 -21.03
C LYS A 394 4.62 -38.90 -22.06
N MET A 395 5.78 -38.31 -22.02
CA MET A 395 6.99 -38.71 -22.75
C MET A 395 7.87 -39.58 -21.86
#